data_25b624e570c6669807ce5dc21a4bd63e
#
_entry.id   25b624e570c6669807ce5dc21a4bd63e
#
_cell.length_a   1.000
_cell.length_b   1.000
_cell.length_c   1.000
_cell.angle_alpha   90.00
_cell.angle_beta   90.00
_cell.angle_gamma   90.00
#
_symmetry.space_group_name_H-M   'P 1'
#
loop_
_entity.id
_entity.type
_entity.pdbx_description
1 polymer ?
#
loop_
_entity_poly.entity_id
_entity_poly.type
_entity_poly.pdbx_seq_one_letter_code
_entity_poly.pdbx_strand_id
1 'polypeptide(L)'
;SPVTLYLTDLLLDTFDLAILSRGYGRKTKGFTWVEFDSLASEVGDEPLMFKTLVGNKIHVAVCEDRNSGVENIQLKFPKTKIVLLDDAFQHRKIKPGFSILLTTFDNPFFNDYVVPAGKLRENRSGAKRADVILVTKCPNSFSITQKNEFQLQLKKFKKPVFFSMVNYGNLMSFTFEVPLIKNVLVVAGIANPKDMIENLANSYNVESLVFSDHHQFTHAEITKIHQKFDTFAPSEKAIVTTQKDYMRLKEKVEEWGLIKYPWYILPISIEIENEQEFNKLIIDYVGKN
;
A
#
# COMPACT_ATOMS: atom_id res chain seq x y z
N SER A 1 -3.02 -0.61 -1.68
CA SER A 1 -1.86 0.07 -2.31
C SER A 1 -0.91 -0.88 -3.06
N PRO A 2 -0.32 -1.97 -2.51
CA PRO A 2 0.55 -2.86 -3.29
C PRO A 2 -0.16 -3.52 -4.48
N VAL A 3 -1.44 -3.88 -4.33
CA VAL A 3 -2.25 -4.42 -5.44
C VAL A 3 -2.46 -3.39 -6.54
N THR A 4 -2.68 -2.13 -6.18
CA THR A 4 -2.83 -1.02 -7.14
C THR A 4 -1.54 -0.82 -7.94
N LEU A 5 -0.37 -0.88 -7.30
CA LEU A 5 0.93 -0.82 -7.98
C LEU A 5 1.15 -2.03 -8.89
N TYR A 6 0.84 -3.24 -8.43
CA TYR A 6 0.91 -4.45 -9.25
C TYR A 6 0.07 -4.33 -10.53
N LEU A 7 -1.17 -3.85 -10.41
CA LEU A 7 -2.05 -3.63 -11.57
C LEU A 7 -1.53 -2.51 -12.47
N THR A 8 -0.90 -1.50 -11.90
CA THR A 8 -0.24 -0.45 -12.67
C THR A 8 0.87 -1.03 -13.52
N ASP A 9 1.78 -1.78 -12.91
CA ASP A 9 2.91 -2.41 -13.62
C ASP A 9 2.43 -3.39 -14.70
N LEU A 10 1.36 -4.14 -14.44
CA LEU A 10 0.76 -5.06 -15.40
C LEU A 10 0.21 -4.36 -16.66
N LEU A 11 -0.31 -3.13 -16.51
CA LEU A 11 -1.11 -2.49 -17.55
C LEU A 11 -0.42 -1.30 -18.24
N LEU A 12 0.60 -0.69 -17.60
CA LEU A 12 1.17 0.59 -18.04
C LEU A 12 1.86 0.56 -19.41
N ASP A 13 2.37 -0.59 -19.83
CA ASP A 13 3.06 -0.70 -21.14
C ASP A 13 2.08 -0.80 -22.32
N THR A 14 0.80 -1.09 -22.03
CA THR A 14 -0.22 -1.30 -23.07
C THR A 14 -1.29 -0.20 -23.08
N PHE A 15 -1.59 0.41 -21.94
CA PHE A 15 -2.70 1.34 -21.79
C PHE A 15 -2.30 2.65 -21.12
N ASP A 16 -2.88 3.76 -21.59
CA ASP A 16 -2.85 5.01 -20.86
C ASP A 16 -3.76 4.90 -19.62
N LEU A 17 -3.16 4.97 -18.44
CA LEU A 17 -3.89 4.79 -17.17
C LEU A 17 -3.63 5.90 -16.15
N ALA A 18 -4.55 6.01 -15.21
CA ALA A 18 -4.43 6.87 -14.04
C ALA A 18 -4.80 6.12 -12.75
N ILE A 19 -4.27 6.58 -11.62
CA ILE A 19 -4.72 6.15 -10.29
C ILE A 19 -5.57 7.26 -9.68
N LEU A 20 -6.73 6.89 -9.15
CA LEU A 20 -7.60 7.78 -8.39
C LEU A 20 -7.86 7.22 -6.99
N SER A 21 -7.38 7.92 -5.98
CA SER A 21 -7.58 7.58 -4.57
C SER A 21 -8.50 8.61 -3.88
N ARG A 22 -8.86 8.33 -2.62
CA ARG A 22 -9.60 9.27 -1.78
C ARG A 22 -8.70 10.39 -1.23
N GLY A 23 -7.43 10.07 -0.99
CA GLY A 23 -6.53 10.91 -0.23
C GLY A 23 -6.89 10.88 1.26
N TYR A 24 -6.89 9.67 1.87
CA TYR A 24 -7.18 9.53 3.30
C TYR A 24 -6.19 10.36 4.14
N GLY A 25 -6.70 11.05 5.17
CA GLY A 25 -5.89 11.87 6.07
C GLY A 25 -5.43 13.23 5.53
N ARG A 26 -5.71 13.57 4.25
CA ARG A 26 -5.40 14.87 3.68
C ARG A 26 -6.25 16.00 4.29
N LYS A 27 -5.71 17.22 4.29
CA LYS A 27 -6.40 18.43 4.76
C LYS A 27 -7.22 19.12 3.64
N THR A 28 -6.85 18.89 2.38
CA THR A 28 -7.56 19.46 1.21
C THR A 28 -8.86 18.72 0.92
N LYS A 29 -9.72 19.29 0.10
CA LYS A 29 -10.99 18.71 -0.36
C LYS A 29 -11.14 18.84 -1.88
N GLY A 30 -12.02 18.01 -2.46
CA GLY A 30 -12.29 18.01 -3.88
C GLY A 30 -11.20 17.32 -4.69
N PHE A 31 -11.16 17.63 -5.99
CA PHE A 31 -10.18 17.05 -6.90
C PHE A 31 -8.82 17.74 -6.77
N THR A 32 -7.75 16.95 -6.68
CA THR A 32 -6.37 17.44 -6.63
C THR A 32 -5.46 16.48 -7.38
N TRP A 33 -4.61 17.00 -8.27
CA TRP A 33 -3.52 16.24 -8.87
C TRP A 33 -2.42 15.98 -7.83
N VAL A 34 -1.80 14.80 -7.92
CA VAL A 34 -0.67 14.45 -7.08
C VAL A 34 0.61 14.63 -7.89
N GLU A 35 1.44 15.57 -7.48
CA GLU A 35 2.73 15.85 -8.09
C GLU A 35 3.88 15.43 -7.16
N PHE A 36 5.13 15.45 -7.64
CA PHE A 36 6.28 15.03 -6.85
C PHE A 36 6.56 15.91 -5.63
N ASP A 37 6.21 17.19 -5.75
CA ASP A 37 6.34 18.22 -4.72
C ASP A 37 5.09 18.36 -3.85
N SER A 38 4.04 17.58 -4.11
CA SER A 38 2.86 17.54 -3.24
C SER A 38 3.21 17.08 -1.84
N LEU A 39 2.55 17.67 -0.84
CA LEU A 39 2.73 17.28 0.55
C LEU A 39 1.79 16.12 0.92
N ALA A 40 2.25 15.21 1.77
CA ALA A 40 1.39 14.13 2.28
C ALA A 40 0.13 14.67 3.00
N SER A 41 0.23 15.87 3.62
CA SER A 41 -0.90 16.56 4.24
C SER A 41 -1.93 17.11 3.24
N GLU A 42 -1.57 17.26 1.97
CA GLU A 42 -2.44 17.80 0.90
C GLU A 42 -3.10 16.71 0.08
N VAL A 43 -2.40 15.61 -0.16
CA VAL A 43 -2.87 14.55 -1.06
C VAL A 43 -3.03 13.19 -0.39
N GLY A 44 -2.47 13.00 0.80
CA GLY A 44 -2.38 11.72 1.51
C GLY A 44 -1.07 10.98 1.22
N ASP A 45 -0.62 10.19 2.17
CA ASP A 45 0.64 9.43 2.08
C ASP A 45 0.61 8.34 0.97
N GLU A 46 -0.49 7.60 0.82
CA GLU A 46 -0.60 6.57 -0.21
C GLU A 46 -0.61 7.13 -1.65
N PRO A 47 -1.43 8.14 -1.99
CA PRO A 47 -1.36 8.75 -3.33
C PRO A 47 0.00 9.35 -3.66
N LEU A 48 0.65 9.96 -2.67
CA LEU A 48 2.01 10.51 -2.84
C LEU A 48 3.03 9.39 -3.07
N MET A 49 2.89 8.26 -2.36
CA MET A 49 3.71 7.06 -2.59
C MET A 49 3.49 6.52 -4.01
N PHE A 50 2.24 6.44 -4.51
CA PHE A 50 1.99 6.05 -5.90
C PHE A 50 2.75 6.96 -6.85
N LYS A 51 2.59 8.28 -6.76
CA LYS A 51 3.29 9.23 -7.64
C LYS A 51 4.80 9.07 -7.60
N THR A 52 5.36 8.89 -6.40
CA THR A 52 6.81 8.69 -6.22
C THR A 52 7.31 7.41 -6.90
N LEU A 53 6.54 6.32 -6.85
CA LEU A 53 6.94 5.02 -7.41
C LEU A 53 6.69 4.90 -8.91
N VAL A 54 5.55 5.41 -9.40
CA VAL A 54 5.21 5.29 -10.83
C VAL A 54 5.84 6.41 -11.69
N GLY A 55 6.30 7.45 -11.06
CA GLY A 55 6.94 8.57 -11.75
C GLY A 55 5.96 9.37 -12.63
N ASN A 56 6.44 9.80 -13.80
CA ASN A 56 5.63 10.49 -14.80
C ASN A 56 4.95 9.55 -15.80
N LYS A 57 5.08 8.23 -15.61
CA LYS A 57 4.49 7.24 -16.52
C LYS A 57 2.96 7.28 -16.50
N ILE A 58 2.37 7.60 -15.35
CA ILE A 58 0.91 7.69 -15.19
C ILE A 58 0.51 8.91 -14.35
N HIS A 59 -0.76 9.26 -14.45
CA HIS A 59 -1.34 10.34 -13.66
C HIS A 59 -1.90 9.80 -12.34
N VAL A 60 -1.66 10.52 -11.24
CA VAL A 60 -2.25 10.22 -9.94
C VAL A 60 -3.08 11.40 -9.48
N ALA A 61 -4.29 11.13 -9.00
CA ALA A 61 -5.19 12.15 -8.49
C ALA A 61 -5.92 11.67 -7.23
N VAL A 62 -6.44 12.61 -6.47
CA VAL A 62 -7.29 12.34 -5.31
C VAL A 62 -8.60 13.10 -5.43
N CYS A 63 -9.69 12.44 -5.04
CA CYS A 63 -11.03 13.05 -4.97
C CYS A 63 -11.93 12.18 -4.09
N GLU A 64 -12.72 12.76 -3.20
CA GLU A 64 -13.68 12.02 -2.38
C GLU A 64 -14.82 11.47 -3.23
N ASP A 65 -15.31 12.26 -4.20
CA ASP A 65 -16.27 11.80 -5.20
C ASP A 65 -15.54 11.23 -6.41
N ARG A 66 -15.59 9.89 -6.54
CA ARG A 66 -14.87 9.19 -7.61
C ARG A 66 -15.43 9.46 -9.00
N ASN A 67 -16.72 9.78 -9.13
CA ASN A 67 -17.28 10.16 -10.43
C ASN A 67 -16.68 11.47 -10.90
N SER A 68 -16.72 12.51 -10.07
CA SER A 68 -16.08 13.79 -10.36
C SER A 68 -14.56 13.62 -10.60
N GLY A 69 -13.92 12.74 -9.84
CA GLY A 69 -12.50 12.42 -10.03
C GLY A 69 -12.20 11.86 -11.43
N VAL A 70 -12.99 10.89 -11.89
CA VAL A 70 -12.84 10.28 -13.23
C VAL A 70 -13.12 11.32 -14.32
N GLU A 71 -14.18 12.13 -14.18
CA GLU A 71 -14.52 13.20 -15.13
C GLU A 71 -13.36 14.20 -15.28
N ASN A 72 -12.77 14.66 -14.18
CA ASN A 72 -11.63 15.57 -14.23
C ASN A 72 -10.38 14.94 -14.88
N ILE A 73 -10.12 13.65 -14.63
CA ILE A 73 -9.03 12.92 -15.29
C ILE A 73 -9.27 12.87 -16.80
N GLN A 74 -10.46 12.47 -17.23
CA GLN A 74 -10.82 12.38 -18.66
C GLN A 74 -10.81 13.71 -19.39
N LEU A 75 -11.26 14.79 -18.73
CA LEU A 75 -11.22 16.16 -19.29
C LEU A 75 -9.79 16.61 -19.57
N LYS A 76 -8.86 16.36 -18.66
CA LYS A 76 -7.47 16.79 -18.82
C LYS A 76 -6.65 15.82 -19.68
N PHE A 77 -6.92 14.51 -19.55
CA PHE A 77 -6.21 13.42 -20.23
C PHE A 77 -7.19 12.50 -20.97
N PRO A 78 -7.77 12.94 -22.10
CA PRO A 78 -8.81 12.18 -22.81
C PRO A 78 -8.33 10.84 -23.39
N LYS A 79 -7.01 10.61 -23.46
CA LYS A 79 -6.43 9.32 -23.87
C LYS A 79 -6.43 8.28 -22.77
N THR A 80 -6.68 8.66 -21.51
CA THR A 80 -6.72 7.72 -20.38
C THR A 80 -7.80 6.66 -20.62
N LYS A 81 -7.40 5.41 -20.76
CA LYS A 81 -8.29 4.27 -21.00
C LYS A 81 -8.74 3.59 -19.70
N ILE A 82 -7.88 3.61 -18.70
CA ILE A 82 -8.12 2.92 -17.42
C ILE A 82 -7.92 3.90 -16.27
N VAL A 83 -8.86 3.91 -15.33
CA VAL A 83 -8.69 4.58 -14.05
C VAL A 83 -8.72 3.51 -12.96
N LEU A 84 -7.58 3.27 -12.32
CA LEU A 84 -7.45 2.37 -11.16
C LEU A 84 -7.97 3.11 -9.92
N LEU A 85 -9.07 2.63 -9.35
CA LEU A 85 -9.67 3.21 -8.15
C LEU A 85 -9.09 2.53 -6.90
N ASP A 86 -8.27 3.24 -6.15
CA ASP A 86 -7.71 2.73 -4.90
C ASP A 86 -8.69 2.92 -3.73
N ASP A 87 -8.83 1.89 -2.87
CA ASP A 87 -9.76 1.80 -1.72
C ASP A 87 -11.18 2.32 -2.03
N ALA A 88 -11.77 1.86 -3.14
CA ALA A 88 -13.06 2.36 -3.60
C ALA A 88 -14.20 1.36 -3.50
N PHE A 89 -13.99 0.14 -2.99
CA PHE A 89 -15.01 -0.92 -2.99
C PHE A 89 -16.32 -0.51 -2.28
N GLN A 90 -16.25 0.31 -1.24
CA GLN A 90 -17.39 0.85 -0.52
C GLN A 90 -17.95 2.14 -1.13
N HIS A 91 -17.32 2.71 -2.16
CA HIS A 91 -17.81 3.93 -2.82
C HIS A 91 -18.89 3.58 -3.86
N ARG A 92 -20.11 3.30 -3.39
CA ARG A 92 -21.21 2.74 -4.19
C ARG A 92 -21.83 3.69 -5.23
N LYS A 93 -21.43 4.97 -5.24
CA LYS A 93 -21.91 5.95 -6.24
C LYS A 93 -21.28 5.73 -7.61
N ILE A 94 -20.04 5.22 -7.68
CA ILE A 94 -19.42 4.82 -8.94
C ILE A 94 -19.68 3.35 -9.19
N LYS A 95 -19.92 3.00 -10.45
CA LYS A 95 -20.03 1.61 -10.90
C LYS A 95 -18.75 1.26 -11.65
N PRO A 96 -17.79 0.58 -11.01
CA PRO A 96 -16.59 0.14 -11.69
C PRO A 96 -16.92 -0.92 -12.72
N GLY A 97 -16.14 -0.99 -13.78
CA GLY A 97 -16.25 -2.05 -14.77
C GLY A 97 -15.74 -3.39 -14.26
N PHE A 98 -14.70 -3.36 -13.41
CA PHE A 98 -14.13 -4.55 -12.78
C PHE A 98 -13.75 -4.25 -11.32
N SER A 99 -14.07 -5.15 -10.41
CA SER A 99 -13.87 -4.98 -8.97
C SER A 99 -13.10 -6.13 -8.36
N ILE A 100 -11.97 -5.80 -7.73
CA ILE A 100 -11.16 -6.74 -6.94
C ILE A 100 -11.45 -6.49 -5.46
N LEU A 101 -12.04 -7.45 -4.77
CA LEU A 101 -12.24 -7.39 -3.32
C LEU A 101 -11.00 -7.95 -2.62
N LEU A 102 -10.38 -7.13 -1.78
CA LEU A 102 -9.25 -7.55 -0.97
C LEU A 102 -9.70 -8.02 0.41
N THR A 103 -9.09 -9.11 0.89
CA THR A 103 -9.22 -9.57 2.27
C THR A 103 -7.86 -10.05 2.76
N THR A 104 -7.56 -9.85 4.04
CA THR A 104 -6.28 -10.35 4.59
C THR A 104 -6.42 -11.79 5.05
N PHE A 105 -5.33 -12.53 5.01
CA PHE A 105 -5.27 -13.92 5.48
C PHE A 105 -5.61 -14.02 6.97
N ASP A 106 -5.01 -13.18 7.82
CA ASP A 106 -5.20 -13.25 9.28
C ASP A 106 -6.58 -12.78 9.74
N ASN A 107 -7.19 -11.83 9.01
CA ASN A 107 -8.49 -11.26 9.36
C ASN A 107 -9.40 -11.22 8.14
N PRO A 108 -9.88 -12.39 7.66
CA PRO A 108 -10.72 -12.43 6.48
C PRO A 108 -12.12 -11.87 6.77
N PHE A 109 -12.65 -11.09 5.80
CA PHE A 109 -13.94 -10.42 5.95
C PHE A 109 -15.11 -11.37 6.29
N PHE A 110 -15.03 -12.63 5.93
CA PHE A 110 -16.08 -13.60 6.21
C PHE A 110 -16.12 -14.06 7.68
N ASN A 111 -15.07 -13.77 8.47
CA ASN A 111 -15.01 -14.04 9.91
C ASN A 111 -15.27 -12.78 10.75
N ASP A 112 -15.38 -11.59 10.13
CA ASP A 112 -15.52 -10.33 10.83
C ASP A 112 -16.97 -9.79 10.75
N TYR A 113 -17.31 -8.84 11.60
CA TYR A 113 -18.63 -8.23 11.72
C TYR A 113 -18.60 -6.75 11.35
N VAL A 114 -19.79 -6.20 11.07
CA VAL A 114 -19.92 -4.76 10.78
C VAL A 114 -19.71 -3.94 12.05
N VAL A 115 -19.10 -2.76 11.89
CA VAL A 115 -18.93 -1.76 12.98
C VAL A 115 -20.29 -1.50 13.67
N PRO A 116 -20.36 -1.46 15.02
CA PRO A 116 -19.24 -1.48 15.98
C PRO A 116 -18.83 -2.88 16.47
N ALA A 117 -19.52 -3.97 16.07
CA ALA A 117 -19.25 -5.33 16.54
C ALA A 117 -17.98 -5.94 15.93
N GLY A 118 -17.47 -5.39 14.84
CA GLY A 118 -16.24 -5.76 14.17
C GLY A 118 -15.65 -4.59 13.39
N LYS A 119 -14.88 -4.85 12.33
CA LYS A 119 -14.16 -3.84 11.55
C LYS A 119 -14.75 -3.62 10.14
N LEU A 120 -15.77 -4.40 9.74
CA LEU A 120 -16.36 -4.28 8.40
C LEU A 120 -17.10 -2.96 8.25
N ARG A 121 -16.85 -2.26 7.16
CA ARG A 121 -17.54 -1.02 6.76
C ARG A 121 -18.91 -1.29 6.12
N GLU A 122 -19.18 -2.54 5.71
CA GLU A 122 -20.44 -2.99 5.12
C GLU A 122 -20.68 -4.48 5.37
N ASN A 123 -21.91 -4.96 5.10
CA ASN A 123 -22.26 -6.36 5.26
C ASN A 123 -21.43 -7.26 4.32
N ARG A 124 -21.11 -8.48 4.77
CA ARG A 124 -20.37 -9.50 3.99
C ARG A 124 -21.00 -9.79 2.61
N SER A 125 -22.30 -9.60 2.47
CA SER A 125 -22.98 -9.74 1.18
C SER A 125 -22.51 -8.76 0.11
N GLY A 126 -21.86 -7.65 0.50
CA GLY A 126 -21.21 -6.72 -0.41
C GLY A 126 -20.18 -7.40 -1.32
N ALA A 127 -19.56 -8.47 -0.88
CA ALA A 127 -18.61 -9.27 -1.67
C ALA A 127 -19.20 -9.82 -2.99
N LYS A 128 -20.52 -9.92 -3.11
CA LYS A 128 -21.17 -10.31 -4.37
C LYS A 128 -20.90 -9.33 -5.53
N ARG A 129 -20.55 -8.07 -5.23
CA ARG A 129 -20.23 -7.07 -6.25
C ARG A 129 -18.83 -7.24 -6.85
N ALA A 130 -17.96 -7.98 -6.17
CA ALA A 130 -16.63 -8.26 -6.70
C ALA A 130 -16.70 -9.15 -7.94
N ASP A 131 -15.75 -8.97 -8.85
CA ASP A 131 -15.50 -9.88 -9.97
C ASP A 131 -14.48 -10.94 -9.58
N VAL A 132 -13.55 -10.57 -8.69
CA VAL A 132 -12.53 -11.46 -8.13
C VAL A 132 -12.32 -11.15 -6.66
N ILE A 133 -11.92 -12.15 -5.87
CA ILE A 133 -11.50 -11.99 -4.48
C ILE A 133 -10.01 -12.32 -4.40
N LEU A 134 -9.21 -11.41 -3.83
CA LEU A 134 -7.80 -11.61 -3.60
C LEU A 134 -7.53 -11.64 -2.09
N VAL A 135 -7.08 -12.80 -1.60
CA VAL A 135 -6.61 -12.98 -0.22
C VAL A 135 -5.17 -12.50 -0.16
N THR A 136 -4.92 -11.46 0.62
CA THR A 136 -3.61 -10.80 0.71
C THR A 136 -2.89 -11.13 2.00
N LYS A 137 -1.57 -10.89 2.04
CA LYS A 137 -0.72 -11.17 3.19
C LYS A 137 -0.75 -12.63 3.62
N CYS A 138 -0.83 -13.54 2.66
CA CYS A 138 -0.66 -14.95 2.96
C CYS A 138 0.78 -15.21 3.43
N PRO A 139 1.00 -16.04 4.45
CA PRO A 139 2.34 -16.46 4.82
C PRO A 139 2.97 -17.28 3.68
N ASN A 140 4.28 -17.19 3.49
CA ASN A 140 4.99 -17.92 2.43
C ASN A 140 4.83 -19.44 2.54
N SER A 141 4.48 -19.95 3.71
CA SER A 141 4.32 -21.38 4.01
C SER A 141 2.88 -21.79 4.30
N PHE A 142 1.86 -21.04 3.81
CA PHE A 142 0.48 -21.46 4.06
C PHE A 142 0.15 -22.77 3.34
N SER A 143 -0.53 -23.67 4.06
CA SER A 143 -0.77 -25.02 3.60
C SER A 143 -1.90 -25.13 2.60
N ILE A 144 -1.91 -26.19 1.79
CA ILE A 144 -3.03 -26.54 0.89
C ILE A 144 -4.34 -26.67 1.69
N THR A 145 -4.29 -27.18 2.91
CA THR A 145 -5.46 -27.29 3.79
C THR A 145 -6.05 -25.92 4.10
N GLN A 146 -5.23 -24.97 4.52
CA GLN A 146 -5.67 -23.58 4.79
C GLN A 146 -6.24 -22.92 3.53
N LYS A 147 -5.61 -23.14 2.39
CA LYS A 147 -6.11 -22.65 1.10
C LYS A 147 -7.50 -23.19 0.78
N ASN A 148 -7.69 -24.51 0.94
CA ASN A 148 -8.97 -25.16 0.71
C ASN A 148 -10.07 -24.64 1.68
N GLU A 149 -9.74 -24.36 2.93
CA GLU A 149 -10.65 -23.75 3.90
C GLU A 149 -11.12 -22.37 3.45
N PHE A 150 -10.18 -21.51 3.01
CA PHE A 150 -10.53 -20.19 2.44
C PHE A 150 -11.43 -20.32 1.22
N GLN A 151 -11.08 -21.21 0.29
CA GLN A 151 -11.88 -21.44 -0.91
C GLN A 151 -13.29 -21.93 -0.56
N LEU A 152 -13.43 -22.83 0.43
CA LEU A 152 -14.73 -23.31 0.90
C LEU A 152 -15.59 -22.18 1.48
N GLN A 153 -15.02 -21.32 2.34
CA GLN A 153 -15.73 -20.18 2.93
C GLN A 153 -16.17 -19.15 1.87
N LEU A 154 -15.35 -18.96 0.83
CA LEU A 154 -15.58 -18.01 -0.23
C LEU A 154 -16.48 -18.55 -1.36
N LYS A 155 -16.66 -19.87 -1.47
CA LYS A 155 -17.47 -20.56 -2.52
C LYS A 155 -18.87 -19.98 -2.66
N LYS A 156 -19.50 -19.55 -1.56
CA LYS A 156 -20.85 -18.96 -1.55
C LYS A 156 -20.97 -17.66 -2.38
N PHE A 157 -19.86 -16.97 -2.64
CA PHE A 157 -19.84 -15.75 -3.45
C PHE A 157 -19.74 -16.03 -4.96
N LYS A 158 -19.36 -17.27 -5.35
CA LYS A 158 -19.20 -17.72 -6.75
C LYS A 158 -18.26 -16.81 -7.56
N LYS A 159 -17.11 -16.45 -6.97
CA LYS A 159 -16.09 -15.61 -7.60
C LYS A 159 -14.76 -16.35 -7.65
N PRO A 160 -13.91 -16.11 -8.66
CA PRO A 160 -12.52 -16.55 -8.63
C PRO A 160 -11.82 -16.04 -7.36
N VAL A 161 -10.98 -16.89 -6.76
CA VAL A 161 -10.23 -16.57 -5.54
C VAL A 161 -8.76 -16.79 -5.80
N PHE A 162 -7.97 -15.75 -5.58
CA PHE A 162 -6.51 -15.78 -5.67
C PHE A 162 -5.88 -15.45 -4.31
N PHE A 163 -4.61 -15.81 -4.16
CA PHE A 163 -3.83 -15.58 -2.96
C PHE A 163 -2.57 -14.80 -3.29
N SER A 164 -2.19 -13.88 -2.40
CA SER A 164 -0.96 -13.12 -2.59
C SER A 164 -0.14 -13.02 -1.31
N MET A 165 1.16 -13.10 -1.46
CA MET A 165 2.18 -12.91 -0.45
C MET A 165 2.77 -11.50 -0.56
N VAL A 166 3.39 -11.03 0.53
CA VAL A 166 4.16 -9.79 0.53
C VAL A 166 5.63 -10.15 0.39
N ASN A 167 6.29 -9.58 -0.62
CA ASN A 167 7.73 -9.68 -0.79
C ASN A 167 8.38 -8.39 -0.33
N TYR A 168 9.44 -8.53 0.45
CA TYR A 168 10.28 -7.43 0.91
C TYR A 168 11.51 -7.31 0.04
N GLY A 169 11.75 -6.11 -0.49
CA GLY A 169 12.92 -5.81 -1.30
C GLY A 169 14.18 -5.48 -0.48
N ASN A 170 15.23 -5.12 -1.17
CA ASN A 170 16.45 -4.64 -0.54
C ASN A 170 16.23 -3.27 0.11
N LEU A 171 16.94 -3.02 1.20
CA LEU A 171 16.93 -1.72 1.86
C LEU A 171 17.44 -0.63 0.89
N MET A 172 16.69 0.46 0.80
CA MET A 172 17.01 1.61 -0.05
C MET A 172 17.30 2.83 0.82
N SER A 173 18.52 3.36 0.78
CA SER A 173 18.86 4.58 1.51
C SER A 173 18.15 5.79 0.93
N PHE A 174 17.69 6.70 1.79
CA PHE A 174 17.21 8.02 1.40
C PHE A 174 17.97 9.18 2.05
N THR A 175 19.04 8.85 2.77
CA THR A 175 20.01 9.81 3.32
C THR A 175 21.40 9.47 2.85
N PHE A 176 22.08 8.55 3.50
CA PHE A 176 23.37 8.02 3.05
C PHE A 176 23.46 6.52 3.33
N GLU A 177 24.29 5.83 2.55
CA GLU A 177 24.52 4.40 2.70
C GLU A 177 25.62 4.11 3.72
N VAL A 178 25.48 3.02 4.46
CA VAL A 178 26.52 2.45 5.30
C VAL A 178 27.06 1.16 4.66
N PRO A 179 28.37 0.88 4.79
CA PRO A 179 29.00 -0.24 4.08
C PRO A 179 28.47 -1.61 4.48
N LEU A 180 28.01 -1.73 5.74
CA LEU A 180 27.47 -2.96 6.30
C LEU A 180 26.39 -2.64 7.31
N ILE A 181 25.28 -3.40 7.25
CA ILE A 181 24.20 -3.33 8.22
C ILE A 181 24.09 -4.68 8.90
N LYS A 182 24.17 -4.70 10.23
CA LYS A 182 23.91 -5.87 11.08
C LYS A 182 22.79 -5.59 12.07
N ASN A 183 22.62 -4.33 12.42
CA ASN A 183 21.67 -3.87 13.44
C ASN A 183 20.68 -2.88 12.84
N VAL A 184 19.40 -3.09 13.07
CA VAL A 184 18.33 -2.26 12.49
C VAL A 184 17.39 -1.74 13.58
N LEU A 185 17.22 -0.43 13.64
CA LEU A 185 16.16 0.21 14.39
C LEU A 185 14.96 0.45 13.46
N VAL A 186 13.91 -0.34 13.59
CA VAL A 186 12.68 -0.18 12.81
C VAL A 186 11.85 0.96 13.39
N VAL A 187 11.44 1.90 12.54
CA VAL A 187 10.51 2.99 12.86
C VAL A 187 9.30 2.85 11.95
N ALA A 188 8.14 2.51 12.51
CA ALA A 188 6.95 2.21 11.72
C ALA A 188 5.68 2.80 12.30
N GLY A 189 4.96 3.61 11.51
CA GLY A 189 3.64 4.17 11.77
C GLY A 189 2.58 3.58 10.83
N ILE A 190 2.48 2.25 10.78
CA ILE A 190 1.51 1.47 9.98
C ILE A 190 0.71 0.53 10.89
N ALA A 191 -0.47 0.12 10.44
CA ALA A 191 -1.43 -0.68 11.23
C ALA A 191 -0.86 -2.02 11.75
N ASN A 192 -0.01 -2.70 10.99
CA ASN A 192 0.62 -3.96 11.41
C ASN A 192 2.06 -4.04 10.90
N PRO A 193 3.07 -3.63 11.70
CA PRO A 193 4.48 -3.72 11.35
C PRO A 193 5.10 -5.09 11.65
N LYS A 194 4.35 -6.05 12.24
CA LYS A 194 4.88 -7.33 12.73
C LYS A 194 5.61 -8.10 11.62
N ASP A 195 4.96 -8.28 10.47
CA ASP A 195 5.53 -9.04 9.35
C ASP A 195 6.85 -8.41 8.83
N MET A 196 6.90 -7.07 8.80
CA MET A 196 8.12 -6.32 8.46
C MET A 196 9.25 -6.57 9.45
N ILE A 197 8.94 -6.52 10.75
CA ILE A 197 9.91 -6.74 11.84
C ILE A 197 10.44 -8.17 11.78
N GLU A 198 9.54 -9.16 11.64
CA GLU A 198 9.91 -10.57 11.53
C GLU A 198 10.77 -10.84 10.28
N ASN A 199 10.44 -10.24 9.15
CA ASN A 199 11.25 -10.37 7.94
C ASN A 199 12.66 -9.81 8.14
N LEU A 200 12.80 -8.62 8.71
CA LEU A 200 14.11 -8.02 8.99
C LEU A 200 14.91 -8.84 10.01
N ALA A 201 14.26 -9.44 11.01
CA ALA A 201 14.92 -10.27 12.02
C ALA A 201 15.56 -11.54 11.46
N ASN A 202 15.20 -11.98 10.27
CA ASN A 202 15.86 -13.09 9.59
C ASN A 202 17.29 -12.75 9.16
N SER A 203 17.63 -11.46 9.00
CA SER A 203 18.93 -11.02 8.48
C SER A 203 19.66 -10.04 9.38
N TYR A 204 18.97 -9.41 10.32
CA TYR A 204 19.49 -8.33 11.16
C TYR A 204 19.13 -8.52 12.63
N ASN A 205 19.91 -7.93 13.53
CA ASN A 205 19.46 -7.70 14.90
C ASN A 205 18.50 -6.52 14.91
N VAL A 206 17.25 -6.72 15.35
CA VAL A 206 16.19 -5.73 15.22
C VAL A 206 15.70 -5.23 16.57
N GLU A 207 15.70 -3.91 16.74
CA GLU A 207 14.85 -3.22 17.70
C GLU A 207 13.79 -2.38 16.94
N SER A 208 12.67 -2.08 17.60
CA SER A 208 11.59 -1.35 16.93
C SER A 208 10.96 -0.26 17.80
N LEU A 209 10.57 0.82 17.13
CA LEU A 209 9.72 1.88 17.65
C LEU A 209 8.46 1.94 16.80
N VAL A 210 7.35 1.48 17.36
CA VAL A 210 6.07 1.37 16.65
C VAL A 210 5.16 2.50 17.07
N PHE A 211 4.58 3.19 16.09
CA PHE A 211 3.64 4.29 16.25
C PHE A 211 2.24 3.86 15.76
N SER A 212 1.24 4.68 16.00
CA SER A 212 -0.11 4.46 15.49
C SER A 212 -0.15 4.47 13.95
N ASP A 213 -1.16 3.84 13.36
CA ASP A 213 -1.35 3.88 11.90
C ASP A 213 -1.54 5.33 11.42
N HIS A 214 -0.93 5.66 10.28
CA HIS A 214 -0.89 7.01 9.70
C HIS A 214 -0.30 8.08 10.64
N HIS A 215 0.65 7.69 11.51
CA HIS A 215 1.26 8.60 12.48
C HIS A 215 1.93 9.80 11.80
N GLN A 216 1.61 11.00 12.30
CA GLN A 216 2.27 12.24 11.88
C GLN A 216 3.46 12.49 12.81
N PHE A 217 4.66 12.18 12.32
CA PHE A 217 5.88 12.38 13.12
C PHE A 217 6.08 13.85 13.49
N THR A 218 6.62 14.07 14.66
CA THR A 218 7.03 15.38 15.14
C THR A 218 8.55 15.48 15.26
N HIS A 219 9.11 16.69 15.22
CA HIS A 219 10.55 16.90 15.41
C HIS A 219 11.05 16.31 16.74
N ALA A 220 10.26 16.44 17.81
CA ALA A 220 10.61 15.89 19.12
C ALA A 220 10.68 14.34 19.11
N GLU A 221 9.80 13.67 18.36
CA GLU A 221 9.83 12.22 18.20
C GLU A 221 11.04 11.78 17.37
N ILE A 222 11.35 12.48 16.27
CA ILE A 222 12.55 12.21 15.48
C ILE A 222 13.82 12.38 16.32
N THR A 223 13.89 13.42 17.16
CA THR A 223 15.01 13.59 18.10
C THR A 223 15.13 12.39 19.05
N LYS A 224 14.02 11.88 19.60
CA LYS A 224 14.03 10.69 20.46
C LYS A 224 14.43 9.41 19.69
N ILE A 225 14.00 9.27 18.45
CA ILE A 225 14.42 8.16 17.58
C ILE A 225 15.94 8.20 17.36
N HIS A 226 16.51 9.37 17.06
CA HIS A 226 17.94 9.54 16.90
C HIS A 226 18.71 9.26 18.21
N GLN A 227 18.23 9.74 19.35
CA GLN A 227 18.82 9.42 20.66
C GLN A 227 18.81 7.92 20.94
N LYS A 228 17.68 7.24 20.64
CA LYS A 228 17.60 5.78 20.75
C LYS A 228 18.59 5.10 19.81
N PHE A 229 18.69 5.55 18.56
CA PHE A 229 19.64 5.02 17.59
C PHE A 229 21.09 5.19 18.05
N ASP A 230 21.45 6.31 18.65
CA ASP A 230 22.82 6.57 19.13
C ASP A 230 23.25 5.56 20.18
N THR A 231 22.32 5.15 21.06
CA THR A 231 22.55 4.16 22.14
C THR A 231 22.32 2.71 21.71
N PHE A 232 21.60 2.50 20.59
CA PHE A 232 21.32 1.19 20.01
C PHE A 232 22.54 0.67 19.26
N ALA A 233 23.11 -0.42 19.64
CA ALA A 233 24.25 -1.10 19.05
C ALA A 233 25.47 -0.17 18.78
N PRO A 234 26.72 -0.65 18.85
CA PRO A 234 27.89 0.21 18.71
C PRO A 234 28.19 0.64 17.27
N SER A 235 27.89 -0.21 16.27
CA SER A 235 28.26 0.03 14.87
C SER A 235 27.38 -0.78 13.90
N GLU A 236 27.64 -0.62 12.61
CA GLU A 236 26.98 -1.41 11.54
C GLU A 236 25.45 -1.37 11.65
N LYS A 237 24.92 -0.15 11.86
CA LYS A 237 23.51 0.06 12.19
C LYS A 237 22.81 1.01 11.23
N ALA A 238 21.51 0.81 11.04
CA ALA A 238 20.63 1.64 10.22
C ALA A 238 19.28 1.85 10.88
N ILE A 239 18.59 2.93 10.51
CA ILE A 239 17.18 3.16 10.82
C ILE A 239 16.39 2.73 9.58
N VAL A 240 15.39 1.87 9.76
CA VAL A 240 14.57 1.37 8.66
C VAL A 240 13.12 1.75 8.88
N THR A 241 12.51 2.32 7.85
CA THR A 241 11.09 2.71 7.86
C THR A 241 10.34 2.17 6.65
N THR A 242 9.02 2.39 6.61
CA THR A 242 8.18 1.98 5.49
C THR A 242 8.15 3.04 4.38
N GLN A 243 7.76 2.65 3.16
CA GLN A 243 7.54 3.61 2.07
C GLN A 243 6.46 4.65 2.42
N LYS A 244 5.40 4.27 3.16
CA LYS A 244 4.36 5.20 3.61
C LYS A 244 4.88 6.21 4.62
N ASP A 245 5.65 5.75 5.60
CA ASP A 245 6.24 6.62 6.60
C ASP A 245 7.23 7.60 5.97
N TYR A 246 8.03 7.13 5.01
CA TYR A 246 8.92 7.99 4.26
C TYR A 246 8.16 9.14 3.57
N MET A 247 6.96 8.93 3.02
CA MET A 247 6.17 10.02 2.41
C MET A 247 5.84 11.14 3.38
N ARG A 248 5.76 10.84 4.69
CA ARG A 248 5.54 11.83 5.77
C ARG A 248 6.84 12.47 6.27
N LEU A 249 7.98 11.83 6.02
CA LEU A 249 9.30 12.28 6.48
C LEU A 249 10.11 13.01 5.40
N LYS A 250 9.88 12.71 4.11
CA LYS A 250 10.74 13.17 3.00
C LYS A 250 10.94 14.69 2.93
N GLU A 251 9.92 15.46 3.32
CA GLU A 251 9.97 16.93 3.33
C GLU A 251 10.75 17.49 4.53
N LYS A 252 11.03 16.67 5.52
CA LYS A 252 11.64 17.03 6.79
C LYS A 252 13.06 16.49 6.95
N VAL A 253 13.62 15.88 5.91
CA VAL A 253 14.93 15.21 5.96
C VAL A 253 16.04 16.15 6.43
N GLU A 254 16.10 17.36 5.90
CA GLU A 254 17.07 18.36 6.30
C GLU A 254 16.67 19.08 7.59
N GLU A 255 15.43 19.59 7.64
CA GLU A 255 14.91 20.38 8.77
C GLU A 255 14.98 19.64 10.09
N TRP A 256 14.67 18.34 10.10
CA TRP A 256 14.66 17.52 11.32
C TRP A 256 15.95 16.71 11.50
N GLY A 257 16.96 16.94 10.66
CA GLY A 257 18.27 16.34 10.76
C GLY A 257 18.36 14.85 10.45
N LEU A 258 17.37 14.29 9.72
CA LEU A 258 17.42 12.90 9.29
C LEU A 258 18.67 12.63 8.45
N ILE A 259 19.11 13.60 7.66
CA ILE A 259 20.30 13.49 6.79
C ILE A 259 21.59 13.14 7.55
N LYS A 260 21.61 13.31 8.86
CA LYS A 260 22.78 12.97 9.71
C LYS A 260 22.80 11.50 10.14
N TYR A 261 21.76 10.72 9.81
CA TYR A 261 21.56 9.34 10.22
C TYR A 261 21.30 8.45 9.00
N PRO A 262 21.71 7.16 9.03
CA PRO A 262 21.53 6.24 7.92
C PRO A 262 20.08 5.71 7.89
N TRP A 263 19.19 6.47 7.28
CA TRP A 263 17.80 6.11 7.11
C TRP A 263 17.58 5.32 5.82
N TYR A 264 16.85 4.24 5.92
CA TYR A 264 16.48 3.35 4.82
C TYR A 264 14.98 3.12 4.77
N ILE A 265 14.50 2.86 3.56
CA ILE A 265 13.16 2.37 3.28
C ILE A 265 13.24 0.88 3.02
N LEU A 266 12.29 0.10 3.55
CA LEU A 266 12.07 -1.27 3.13
C LEU A 266 10.95 -1.31 2.08
N PRO A 267 11.28 -1.50 0.79
CA PRO A 267 10.27 -1.64 -0.26
C PRO A 267 9.47 -2.92 -0.11
N ILE A 268 8.20 -2.87 -0.51
CA ILE A 268 7.34 -4.04 -0.58
C ILE A 268 6.73 -4.19 -1.97
N SER A 269 6.58 -5.42 -2.41
CA SER A 269 5.80 -5.81 -3.57
C SER A 269 4.86 -6.96 -3.19
N ILE A 270 4.02 -7.38 -4.12
CA ILE A 270 3.21 -8.59 -3.94
C ILE A 270 3.54 -9.60 -5.01
N GLU A 271 3.46 -10.86 -4.63
CA GLU A 271 3.46 -12.00 -5.51
C GLU A 271 2.09 -12.66 -5.46
N ILE A 272 1.49 -12.94 -6.61
CA ILE A 272 0.18 -13.57 -6.71
C ILE A 272 0.35 -15.02 -7.14
N GLU A 273 -0.21 -15.93 -6.36
CA GLU A 273 -0.25 -17.34 -6.73
C GLU A 273 -1.13 -17.53 -7.98
N ASN A 274 -0.67 -18.34 -8.93
CA ASN A 274 -1.29 -18.47 -10.25
C ASN A 274 -1.38 -17.12 -11.00
N GLU A 275 -0.31 -16.35 -10.95
CA GLU A 275 -0.19 -15.01 -11.53
C GLU A 275 -0.69 -14.95 -12.97
N GLN A 276 -0.33 -15.92 -13.81
CA GLN A 276 -0.74 -15.96 -15.22
C GLN A 276 -2.27 -15.98 -15.39
N GLU A 277 -2.98 -16.74 -14.55
CA GLU A 277 -4.44 -16.81 -14.57
C GLU A 277 -5.07 -15.51 -14.09
N PHE A 278 -4.53 -14.92 -13.01
CA PHE A 278 -4.97 -13.63 -12.50
C PHE A 278 -4.77 -12.53 -13.53
N ASN A 279 -3.57 -12.44 -14.11
CA ASN A 279 -3.21 -11.43 -15.12
C ASN A 279 -4.08 -11.55 -16.36
N LYS A 280 -4.28 -12.78 -16.85
CA LYS A 280 -5.16 -13.05 -17.99
C LYS A 280 -6.59 -12.55 -17.72
N LEU A 281 -7.14 -12.77 -16.54
CA LEU A 281 -8.47 -12.34 -16.19
C LEU A 281 -8.61 -10.80 -16.25
N ILE A 282 -7.59 -10.07 -15.80
CA ILE A 282 -7.55 -8.61 -15.86
C ILE A 282 -7.39 -8.12 -17.31
N ILE A 283 -6.42 -8.68 -18.04
CA ILE A 283 -6.12 -8.28 -19.42
C ILE A 283 -7.30 -8.59 -20.34
N ASP A 284 -7.93 -9.76 -20.21
CA ASP A 284 -9.11 -10.16 -21.00
C ASP A 284 -10.30 -9.20 -20.76
N TYR A 285 -10.45 -8.69 -19.53
CA TYR A 285 -11.48 -7.70 -19.24
C TYR A 285 -11.18 -6.36 -19.91
N VAL A 286 -9.97 -5.84 -19.70
CA VAL A 286 -9.57 -4.53 -20.23
C VAL A 286 -9.51 -4.52 -21.77
N GLY A 287 -9.06 -5.61 -22.39
CA GLY A 287 -8.95 -5.72 -23.85
C GLY A 287 -10.30 -5.84 -24.58
N LYS A 288 -11.39 -6.12 -23.84
CA LYS A 288 -12.75 -6.23 -24.43
C LYS A 288 -13.57 -4.94 -24.28
N ASN A 289 -13.13 -3.99 -23.48
CA ASN A 289 -13.83 -2.75 -23.15
C ASN A 289 -12.97 -1.52 -23.47
#